data_16d89b1196f2c09b5beffc8eeb2090a5
#
_entry.id   16d89b1196f2c09b5beffc8eeb2090a5
#
_cell.length_a   1.000
_cell.length_b   1.000
_cell.length_c   1.000
_cell.angle_alpha   90.00
_cell.angle_beta   90.00
_cell.angle_gamma   90.00
#
_symmetry.space_group_name_H-M   'P 1'
#
loop_
_entity.id
_entity.type
_entity.pdbx_description
1 polymer ?
#
loop_
_entity_poly.entity_id
_entity_poly.type
_entity_poly.pdbx_seq_one_letter_code
_entity_poly.pdbx_strand_id
1 'polypeptide(L)'
;VVVLRHGRALALAGAVRDAQAIVAGWFLGSETGHALADILLGQHSPCGRLPVSFVQASGQQPYYYNHKRSGRPQVHATEAAFKARYLEVSHSALYPFGHGLSYGDVVYGAPQVSALELPWQGTVEVSATLHNRGARTAREVAQFYIRQRVASMTRPVRELKGFKAVTLEAGQSTTVRFELSRQDLAF
;
A
#
# COMPACT_ATOMS: atom_id res chain seq x y z
N VAL A 1 9.47 -14.20 14.68
CA VAL A 1 9.21 -13.97 13.25
C VAL A 1 8.43 -15.13 12.67
N VAL A 2 7.41 -14.84 11.90
CA VAL A 2 6.64 -15.84 11.14
C VAL A 2 6.89 -15.65 9.65
N VAL A 3 7.20 -16.73 8.94
CA VAL A 3 7.33 -16.76 7.48
C VAL A 3 6.13 -17.46 6.90
N LEU A 4 5.36 -16.77 6.07
CA LEU A 4 4.19 -17.30 5.41
C LEU A 4 4.55 -17.72 3.97
N ARG A 5 4.30 -19.00 3.64
CA ARG A 5 4.36 -19.52 2.27
C ARG A 5 2.94 -19.81 1.82
N HIS A 6 2.43 -19.04 0.89
CA HIS A 6 1.02 -19.09 0.50
C HIS A 6 0.80 -18.56 -0.92
N GLY A 7 -0.27 -18.96 -1.55
CA GLY A 7 -0.63 -18.55 -2.91
C GLY A 7 -1.75 -17.49 -2.97
N ARG A 8 -2.27 -17.06 -1.83
CA ARG A 8 -3.35 -16.06 -1.73
C ARG A 8 -3.29 -15.34 -0.40
N ALA A 9 -3.97 -14.19 -0.27
CA ALA A 9 -4.15 -13.54 1.02
C ALA A 9 -4.89 -14.47 1.99
N LEU A 10 -4.42 -14.49 3.24
CA LEU A 10 -4.95 -15.32 4.32
C LEU A 10 -5.59 -14.44 5.39
N ALA A 11 -6.61 -14.97 6.06
CA ALA A 11 -7.04 -14.45 7.35
C ALA A 11 -6.09 -14.99 8.42
N LEU A 12 -5.29 -14.11 9.03
CA LEU A 12 -4.33 -14.49 10.06
C LEU A 12 -5.00 -14.50 11.42
N ALA A 13 -4.71 -15.52 12.25
CA ALA A 13 -5.30 -15.68 13.56
C ALA A 13 -4.25 -16.11 14.60
N GLY A 14 -4.54 -15.86 15.89
CA GLY A 14 -3.75 -16.27 17.04
C GLY A 14 -2.29 -15.85 16.93
N ALA A 15 -1.36 -16.70 17.30
CA ALA A 15 0.07 -16.42 17.35
C ALA A 15 0.68 -15.95 16.01
N VAL A 16 0.09 -16.30 14.88
CA VAL A 16 0.53 -15.84 13.56
C VAL A 16 0.19 -14.36 13.37
N ARG A 17 -1.05 -13.97 13.72
CA ARG A 17 -1.51 -12.57 13.65
C ARG A 17 -0.74 -11.67 14.60
N ASP A 18 -0.45 -12.18 15.79
CA ASP A 18 0.16 -11.43 16.89
C ASP A 18 1.70 -11.48 16.88
N ALA A 19 2.29 -12.10 15.85
CA ALA A 19 3.74 -12.18 15.71
C ALA A 19 4.36 -10.78 15.55
N GLN A 20 5.50 -10.56 16.19
CA GLN A 20 6.25 -9.29 16.14
C GLN A 20 6.69 -8.93 14.72
N ALA A 21 6.94 -9.92 13.85
CA ALA A 21 7.26 -9.73 12.44
C ALA A 21 6.70 -10.88 11.61
N ILE A 22 6.14 -10.52 10.46
CA ILE A 22 5.56 -11.46 9.49
C ILE A 22 6.18 -11.20 8.13
N VAL A 23 6.76 -12.23 7.53
CA VAL A 23 7.31 -12.20 6.18
C VAL A 23 6.37 -12.96 5.25
N ALA A 24 5.73 -12.25 4.33
CA ALA A 24 4.88 -12.84 3.29
C ALA A 24 5.76 -13.29 2.12
N GLY A 25 6.16 -14.56 2.11
CA GLY A 25 7.11 -15.12 1.15
C GLY A 25 6.48 -15.60 -0.16
N TRP A 26 5.16 -15.74 -0.24
CA TRP A 26 4.47 -16.27 -1.42
C TRP A 26 5.11 -17.58 -1.93
N PHE A 27 5.34 -17.68 -3.25
CA PHE A 27 6.04 -18.78 -3.90
C PHE A 27 7.42 -18.32 -4.36
N LEU A 28 8.47 -18.65 -3.62
CA LEU A 28 9.83 -18.16 -3.84
C LEU A 28 10.71 -19.10 -4.69
N GLY A 29 10.23 -20.28 -5.04
CA GLY A 29 10.98 -21.26 -5.82
C GLY A 29 12.15 -21.90 -5.06
N SER A 30 13.18 -22.34 -5.78
CA SER A 30 14.34 -23.07 -5.24
C SER A 30 15.22 -22.22 -4.32
N GLU A 31 15.33 -20.93 -4.60
CA GLU A 31 16.15 -19.99 -3.82
C GLU A 31 15.49 -19.49 -2.54
N THR A 32 14.35 -20.07 -2.14
CA THR A 32 13.58 -19.66 -0.95
C THR A 32 14.45 -19.55 0.30
N GLY A 33 15.31 -20.55 0.54
CA GLY A 33 16.15 -20.59 1.76
C GLY A 33 17.14 -19.43 1.82
N HIS A 34 17.84 -19.18 0.74
CA HIS A 34 18.81 -18.09 0.65
C HIS A 34 18.11 -16.72 0.77
N ALA A 35 17.04 -16.48 0.01
CA ALA A 35 16.30 -15.23 0.05
C ALA A 35 15.73 -14.92 1.44
N LEU A 36 15.19 -15.91 2.14
CA LEU A 36 14.70 -15.75 3.50
C LEU A 36 15.82 -15.50 4.50
N ALA A 37 16.94 -16.21 4.38
CA ALA A 37 18.11 -16.00 5.24
C ALA A 37 18.63 -14.57 5.11
N ASP A 38 18.78 -14.07 3.89
CA ASP A 38 19.25 -12.71 3.61
C ASP A 38 18.34 -11.63 4.25
N ILE A 39 17.03 -11.82 4.15
CA ILE A 39 16.05 -10.93 4.80
C ILE A 39 16.16 -11.06 6.32
N LEU A 40 16.08 -12.26 6.88
CA LEU A 40 16.03 -12.47 8.34
C LEU A 40 17.32 -12.07 9.05
N LEU A 41 18.47 -12.22 8.39
CA LEU A 41 19.77 -11.80 8.90
C LEU A 41 20.10 -10.33 8.57
N GLY A 42 19.21 -9.63 7.84
CA GLY A 42 19.37 -8.22 7.54
C GLY A 42 20.43 -7.91 6.47
N GLN A 43 20.84 -8.90 5.66
CA GLN A 43 21.76 -8.69 4.54
C GLN A 43 21.07 -7.94 3.40
N HIS A 44 19.77 -8.24 3.18
CA HIS A 44 18.92 -7.52 2.27
C HIS A 44 17.69 -6.93 3.00
N SER A 45 17.35 -5.70 2.68
CA SER A 45 16.13 -5.07 3.21
C SER A 45 14.91 -5.53 2.40
N PRO A 46 13.82 -5.95 3.04
CA PRO A 46 12.58 -6.19 2.33
C PRO A 46 12.09 -4.88 1.69
N CYS A 47 11.63 -4.97 0.45
CA CYS A 47 11.11 -3.83 -0.31
C CYS A 47 9.76 -4.11 -0.99
N GLY A 48 9.26 -5.34 -0.87
CA GLY A 48 7.99 -5.75 -1.45
C GLY A 48 6.81 -5.00 -0.86
N ARG A 49 5.76 -4.82 -1.68
CA ARG A 49 4.47 -4.28 -1.25
C ARG A 49 3.39 -5.29 -1.59
N LEU A 50 2.41 -5.45 -0.70
CA LEU A 50 1.34 -6.41 -0.87
C LEU A 50 0.51 -6.10 -2.13
N PRO A 51 0.38 -7.05 -3.07
CA PRO A 51 -0.44 -6.89 -4.27
C PRO A 51 -1.93 -7.18 -4.00
N VAL A 52 -2.27 -7.54 -2.78
CA VAL A 52 -3.63 -7.85 -2.32
C VAL A 52 -3.74 -7.56 -0.83
N SER A 53 -4.93 -7.15 -0.37
CA SER A 53 -5.17 -6.91 1.06
C SER A 53 -5.32 -8.21 1.83
N PHE A 54 -4.71 -8.28 3.02
CA PHE A 54 -4.99 -9.31 4.02
C PHE A 54 -6.15 -8.86 4.89
N VAL A 55 -7.10 -9.73 5.08
CA VAL A 55 -8.37 -9.44 5.77
C VAL A 55 -8.30 -9.72 7.28
N GLN A 56 -9.21 -9.13 8.04
CA GLN A 56 -9.37 -9.40 9.47
C GLN A 56 -10.00 -10.77 9.73
N ALA A 57 -10.93 -11.18 8.87
CA ALA A 57 -11.63 -12.46 8.93
C ALA A 57 -12.00 -12.94 7.53
N SER A 58 -12.13 -14.25 7.35
CA SER A 58 -12.42 -14.89 6.05
C SER A 58 -13.70 -14.36 5.39
N GLY A 59 -14.71 -14.00 6.17
CA GLY A 59 -15.97 -13.44 5.66
C GLY A 59 -15.84 -12.06 5.01
N GLN A 60 -14.68 -11.41 5.08
CA GLN A 60 -14.44 -10.16 4.36
C GLN A 60 -13.97 -10.36 2.91
N GLN A 61 -13.64 -11.58 2.50
CA GLN A 61 -13.18 -11.84 1.13
C GLN A 61 -14.35 -11.93 0.15
N PRO A 62 -14.21 -11.37 -1.08
CA PRO A 62 -13.06 -10.63 -1.62
C PRO A 62 -12.98 -9.20 -1.05
N TYR A 63 -11.78 -8.75 -0.70
CA TYR A 63 -11.53 -7.41 -0.17
C TYR A 63 -10.75 -6.57 -1.21
N TYR A 64 -11.43 -5.60 -1.82
CA TYR A 64 -10.85 -4.73 -2.84
C TYR A 64 -10.37 -3.41 -2.22
N TYR A 65 -9.10 -3.05 -2.42
CA TYR A 65 -8.53 -1.78 -1.93
C TYR A 65 -9.23 -0.56 -2.56
N ASN A 66 -9.73 -0.73 -3.76
CA ASN A 66 -10.43 0.28 -4.57
C ASN A 66 -11.96 0.10 -4.55
N HIS A 67 -12.50 -0.44 -3.46
CA HIS A 67 -13.95 -0.60 -3.32
C HIS A 67 -14.70 0.73 -3.46
N LYS A 68 -15.96 0.69 -3.82
CA LYS A 68 -16.84 1.86 -3.86
C LYS A 68 -17.38 2.16 -2.47
N ARG A 69 -17.68 3.43 -2.19
CA ARG A 69 -18.32 3.80 -0.93
C ARG A 69 -19.75 3.29 -0.89
N SER A 70 -20.14 2.72 0.23
CA SER A 70 -21.56 2.44 0.53
C SER A 70 -22.31 3.73 0.88
N GLY A 71 -23.64 3.69 0.92
CA GLY A 71 -24.47 4.85 1.26
C GLY A 71 -24.27 5.39 2.68
N ARG A 72 -23.84 4.56 3.63
CA ARG A 72 -23.60 4.93 5.03
C ARG A 72 -22.32 4.28 5.54
N PRO A 73 -21.14 4.64 4.99
CA PRO A 73 -19.88 4.00 5.38
C PRO A 73 -19.55 4.36 6.84
N GLN A 74 -19.04 3.40 7.58
CA GLN A 74 -18.40 3.67 8.85
C GLN A 74 -17.08 4.41 8.58
N VAL A 75 -16.91 5.57 9.18
CA VAL A 75 -15.67 6.37 9.06
C VAL A 75 -14.79 6.18 10.29
N HIS A 76 -15.40 6.09 11.46
CA HIS A 76 -14.69 5.89 12.73
C HIS A 76 -15.21 4.63 13.44
N ALA A 77 -14.32 3.94 14.14
CA ALA A 77 -14.66 2.70 14.86
C ALA A 77 -15.75 2.89 15.94
N THR A 78 -15.86 4.11 16.47
CA THR A 78 -16.84 4.49 17.49
C THR A 78 -18.22 4.82 16.93
N GLU A 79 -18.38 4.94 15.61
CA GLU A 79 -19.68 5.19 15.00
C GLU A 79 -20.59 3.97 15.13
N ALA A 80 -21.65 4.14 15.90
CA ALA A 80 -22.58 3.09 16.29
C ALA A 80 -23.55 2.69 15.15
N ALA A 81 -24.78 2.43 15.50
CA ALA A 81 -25.85 1.83 14.72
C ALA A 81 -26.08 2.43 13.32
N PHE A 82 -26.65 1.64 12.41
CA PHE A 82 -27.09 2.01 11.06
C PHE A 82 -25.98 2.40 10.06
N LYS A 83 -24.74 1.99 10.30
CA LYS A 83 -23.62 2.11 9.35
C LYS A 83 -23.35 0.79 8.63
N ALA A 84 -22.90 0.87 7.36
CA ALA A 84 -22.46 -0.29 6.61
C ALA A 84 -21.10 -0.75 7.17
N ARG A 85 -21.12 -1.83 7.96
CA ARG A 85 -19.92 -2.37 8.63
C ARG A 85 -20.04 -3.87 8.87
N TYR A 86 -18.91 -4.51 9.12
CA TYR A 86 -18.87 -5.80 9.80
C TYR A 86 -19.12 -5.59 11.29
N LEU A 87 -19.85 -6.51 11.92
CA LEU A 87 -20.21 -6.36 13.35
C LEU A 87 -19.07 -6.76 14.28
N GLU A 88 -18.31 -7.79 13.92
CA GLU A 88 -17.33 -8.43 14.81
C GLU A 88 -15.88 -8.01 14.53
N VAL A 89 -15.62 -7.46 13.35
CA VAL A 89 -14.27 -7.07 12.92
C VAL A 89 -14.24 -5.67 12.33
N SER A 90 -13.07 -5.06 12.33
CA SER A 90 -12.86 -3.77 11.67
C SER A 90 -13.20 -3.87 10.18
N HIS A 91 -13.75 -2.79 9.63
CA HIS A 91 -14.02 -2.67 8.21
C HIS A 91 -12.74 -2.55 7.36
N SER A 92 -11.66 -2.10 7.95
CA SER A 92 -10.36 -2.00 7.29
C SER A 92 -9.67 -3.36 7.16
N ALA A 93 -8.84 -3.51 6.14
CA ALA A 93 -7.96 -4.67 6.02
C ALA A 93 -7.00 -4.77 7.22
N LEU A 94 -6.56 -5.98 7.56
CA LEU A 94 -5.49 -6.20 8.53
C LEU A 94 -4.17 -5.60 7.99
N TYR A 95 -3.80 -5.96 6.76
CA TYR A 95 -2.73 -5.32 6.00
C TYR A 95 -3.29 -4.93 4.63
N PRO A 96 -3.35 -3.63 4.30
CA PRO A 96 -3.96 -3.21 3.05
C PRO A 96 -3.05 -3.49 1.84
N PHE A 97 -3.65 -3.52 0.65
CA PHE A 97 -2.93 -3.45 -0.62
C PHE A 97 -1.88 -2.32 -0.57
N GLY A 98 -0.70 -2.58 -1.08
CA GLY A 98 0.42 -1.65 -1.08
C GLY A 98 1.19 -1.58 0.25
N HIS A 99 0.75 -2.29 1.30
CA HIS A 99 1.47 -2.34 2.57
C HIS A 99 2.77 -3.13 2.44
N GLY A 100 3.79 -2.68 3.15
CA GLY A 100 5.06 -3.36 3.33
C GLY A 100 6.00 -2.49 4.15
N LEU A 101 6.87 -3.14 4.89
CA LEU A 101 7.89 -2.51 5.72
C LEU A 101 9.28 -2.82 5.15
N SER A 102 10.23 -1.96 5.44
CA SER A 102 11.64 -2.13 5.10
C SER A 102 12.52 -1.89 6.33
N TYR A 103 13.80 -2.21 6.25
CA TYR A 103 14.77 -1.86 7.31
C TYR A 103 15.30 -0.43 7.19
N GLY A 104 14.91 0.29 6.12
CA GLY A 104 15.21 1.70 5.96
C GLY A 104 14.20 2.60 6.68
N ASP A 105 14.57 3.85 6.84
CA ASP A 105 13.68 4.91 7.35
C ASP A 105 13.48 5.96 6.25
N VAL A 106 12.60 5.65 5.29
CA VAL A 106 12.29 6.55 4.18
C VAL A 106 11.07 7.39 4.53
N VAL A 107 11.25 8.70 4.51
CA VAL A 107 10.18 9.67 4.74
C VAL A 107 9.82 10.38 3.45
N TYR A 108 8.55 10.73 3.32
CA TYR A 108 8.00 11.44 2.18
C TYR A 108 7.77 12.90 2.54
N GLY A 109 8.24 13.80 1.69
CA GLY A 109 7.83 15.20 1.70
C GLY A 109 6.37 15.35 1.23
N ALA A 110 5.82 16.53 1.42
CA ALA A 110 4.47 16.85 0.92
C ALA A 110 4.43 16.71 -0.61
N PRO A 111 3.39 16.10 -1.17
CA PRO A 111 3.23 16.01 -2.62
C PRO A 111 3.06 17.41 -3.23
N GLN A 112 3.66 17.60 -4.40
CA GLN A 112 3.57 18.81 -5.19
C GLN A 112 2.86 18.48 -6.50
N VAL A 113 2.07 19.41 -7.01
CA VAL A 113 1.43 19.32 -8.32
C VAL A 113 1.89 20.51 -9.18
N SER A 114 2.19 20.24 -10.44
CA SER A 114 2.67 21.28 -11.36
C SER A 114 1.59 22.28 -11.75
N ALA A 115 0.32 21.90 -11.68
CA ALA A 115 -0.84 22.76 -11.93
C ALA A 115 -2.06 22.26 -11.17
N LEU A 116 -2.96 23.17 -10.80
CA LEU A 116 -4.23 22.85 -10.15
C LEU A 116 -5.31 22.43 -11.13
N GLU A 117 -5.13 22.73 -12.41
CA GLU A 117 -6.03 22.38 -13.50
C GLU A 117 -5.33 21.50 -14.50
N LEU A 118 -6.01 20.43 -14.91
CA LEU A 118 -5.51 19.51 -15.95
C LEU A 118 -6.00 19.98 -17.32
N PRO A 119 -5.11 20.39 -18.23
CA PRO A 119 -5.48 20.74 -19.59
C PRO A 119 -6.11 19.55 -20.32
N TRP A 120 -7.08 19.84 -21.20
CA TRP A 120 -7.81 18.79 -21.91
C TRP A 120 -6.94 17.80 -22.68
N GLN A 121 -5.85 18.27 -23.29
CA GLN A 121 -4.88 17.47 -24.05
C GLN A 121 -3.48 17.47 -23.43
N GLY A 122 -3.39 17.81 -22.12
CA GLY A 122 -2.12 17.90 -21.42
C GLY A 122 -2.01 16.89 -20.28
N THR A 123 -0.91 17.03 -19.53
CA THR A 123 -0.64 16.29 -18.30
C THR A 123 -0.34 17.24 -17.15
N VAL A 124 -0.55 16.75 -15.94
CA VAL A 124 -0.11 17.39 -14.70
C VAL A 124 0.92 16.47 -14.06
N GLU A 125 2.08 17.01 -13.72
CA GLU A 125 3.08 16.29 -12.95
C GLU A 125 2.72 16.32 -11.47
N VAL A 126 2.76 15.16 -10.83
CA VAL A 126 2.67 15.00 -9.37
C VAL A 126 4.02 14.48 -8.89
N SER A 127 4.64 15.17 -7.95
CA SER A 127 5.95 14.80 -7.44
C SER A 127 5.99 14.79 -5.92
N ALA A 128 6.92 14.01 -5.37
CA ALA A 128 7.24 14.01 -3.95
C ALA A 128 8.73 13.72 -3.75
N THR A 129 9.34 14.41 -2.80
CA THR A 129 10.71 14.10 -2.38
C THR A 129 10.69 12.99 -1.34
N LEU A 130 11.52 11.97 -1.56
CA LEU A 130 11.80 10.90 -0.61
C LEU A 130 13.18 11.13 -0.01
N HIS A 131 13.30 10.94 1.28
CA HIS A 131 14.55 11.07 2.02
C HIS A 131 14.77 9.84 2.91
N ASN A 132 15.91 9.18 2.78
CA ASN A 132 16.31 8.09 3.65
C ASN A 132 17.03 8.65 4.88
N ARG A 133 16.35 8.69 6.02
CA ARG A 133 16.92 9.11 7.32
C ARG A 133 17.69 7.99 8.01
N GLY A 134 17.55 6.76 7.51
CA GLY A 134 18.21 5.58 8.09
C GLY A 134 19.69 5.51 7.77
N ALA A 135 20.41 4.66 8.50
CA ALA A 135 21.84 4.42 8.33
C ALA A 135 22.17 3.36 7.26
N ARG A 136 21.15 2.79 6.60
CA ARG A 136 21.30 1.74 5.59
C ARG A 136 20.68 2.16 4.28
N THR A 137 21.20 1.63 3.18
CA THR A 137 20.54 1.72 1.88
C THR A 137 19.12 1.15 1.96
N ALA A 138 18.17 1.90 1.46
CA ALA A 138 16.75 1.52 1.42
C ALA A 138 16.25 1.48 -0.03
N ARG A 139 15.55 0.42 -0.40
CA ARG A 139 14.77 0.36 -1.62
C ARG A 139 13.31 0.60 -1.29
N GLU A 140 12.77 1.69 -1.80
CA GLU A 140 11.38 2.12 -1.55
C GLU A 140 10.55 2.00 -2.83
N VAL A 141 9.28 1.62 -2.69
CA VAL A 141 8.32 1.59 -3.78
C VAL A 141 7.29 2.69 -3.54
N ALA A 142 7.52 3.83 -4.14
CA ALA A 142 6.58 4.95 -4.12
C ALA A 142 5.34 4.60 -4.95
N GLN A 143 4.15 4.78 -4.37
CA GLN A 143 2.87 4.45 -4.98
C GLN A 143 2.06 5.73 -5.13
N PHE A 144 1.54 5.96 -6.32
CA PHE A 144 0.73 7.12 -6.65
C PHE A 144 -0.74 6.72 -6.76
N TYR A 145 -1.55 7.27 -5.86
CA TYR A 145 -3.00 7.05 -5.82
C TYR A 145 -3.75 8.33 -6.10
N ILE A 146 -4.86 8.20 -6.80
CA ILE A 146 -5.84 9.28 -6.93
C ILE A 146 -7.13 8.94 -6.18
N ARG A 147 -7.85 9.98 -5.80
CA ARG A 147 -9.18 9.89 -5.25
C ARG A 147 -10.04 11.02 -5.79
N GLN A 148 -11.10 10.67 -6.48
CA GLN A 148 -12.11 11.62 -6.87
C GLN A 148 -13.15 11.77 -5.75
N ARG A 149 -13.23 12.96 -5.16
CA ARG A 149 -14.09 13.21 -3.99
C ARG A 149 -15.55 13.42 -4.38
N VAL A 150 -15.78 14.06 -5.53
CA VAL A 150 -17.10 14.39 -6.08
C VAL A 150 -17.13 13.93 -7.54
N ALA A 151 -18.13 13.17 -7.92
CA ALA A 151 -18.32 12.66 -9.27
C ALA A 151 -19.81 12.45 -9.57
N SER A 152 -20.17 12.40 -10.85
CA SER A 152 -21.54 12.11 -11.30
C SER A 152 -21.99 10.68 -11.00
N MET A 153 -21.03 9.75 -10.82
CA MET A 153 -21.28 8.36 -10.42
C MET A 153 -20.34 7.95 -9.30
N THR A 154 -20.69 6.89 -8.58
CA THR A 154 -19.86 6.38 -7.48
C THR A 154 -18.51 5.90 -7.99
N ARG A 155 -17.46 6.53 -7.53
CA ARG A 155 -16.06 6.22 -7.85
C ARG A 155 -15.42 5.39 -6.74
N PRO A 156 -14.33 4.64 -7.05
CA PRO A 156 -13.52 3.97 -6.06
C PRO A 156 -13.00 4.92 -4.98
N VAL A 157 -12.81 4.41 -3.77
CA VAL A 157 -12.28 5.21 -2.65
C VAL A 157 -10.85 5.70 -2.92
N ARG A 158 -10.11 4.99 -3.75
CA ARG A 158 -8.78 5.35 -4.28
C ARG A 158 -8.42 4.42 -5.43
N GLU A 159 -7.60 4.88 -6.34
CA GLU A 159 -7.10 4.11 -7.48
C GLU A 159 -5.59 4.29 -7.61
N LEU A 160 -4.85 3.18 -7.70
CA LEU A 160 -3.42 3.22 -8.01
C LEU A 160 -3.24 3.58 -9.48
N LYS A 161 -2.54 4.68 -9.77
CA LYS A 161 -2.25 5.14 -11.14
C LYS A 161 -0.79 4.96 -11.54
N GLY A 162 0.09 4.76 -10.56
CA GLY A 162 1.49 4.48 -10.85
C GLY A 162 2.27 4.05 -9.62
N PHE A 163 3.40 3.42 -9.86
CA PHE A 163 4.38 3.13 -8.81
C PHE A 163 5.79 3.20 -9.38
N LYS A 164 6.74 3.52 -8.53
CA LYS A 164 8.15 3.65 -8.91
C LYS A 164 9.06 3.15 -7.78
N ALA A 165 9.94 2.21 -8.11
CA ALA A 165 10.96 1.76 -7.18
C ALA A 165 12.18 2.68 -7.26
N VAL A 166 12.67 3.11 -6.11
CA VAL A 166 13.88 3.92 -5.98
C VAL A 166 14.78 3.33 -4.91
N THR A 167 16.08 3.41 -5.12
CA THR A 167 17.08 3.04 -4.12
C THR A 167 17.71 4.31 -3.59
N LEU A 168 17.84 4.42 -2.29
CA LEU A 168 18.34 5.58 -1.57
C LEU A 168 19.45 5.12 -0.61
N GLU A 169 20.63 5.64 -0.77
CA GLU A 169 21.70 5.49 0.21
C GLU A 169 21.35 6.21 1.53
N ALA A 170 22.08 5.92 2.60
CA ALA A 170 21.93 6.60 3.88
C ALA A 170 22.04 8.12 3.70
N GLY A 171 21.06 8.87 4.20
CA GLY A 171 20.99 10.33 4.07
C GLY A 171 20.63 10.86 2.68
N GLN A 172 20.47 10.02 1.68
CA GLN A 172 20.14 10.44 0.33
C GLN A 172 18.68 10.88 0.19
N SER A 173 18.45 11.85 -0.69
CA SER A 173 17.12 12.28 -1.13
C SER A 173 16.97 12.12 -2.64
N THR A 174 15.75 11.84 -3.08
CA THR A 174 15.38 11.84 -4.49
C THR A 174 13.95 12.34 -4.67
N THR A 175 13.61 12.81 -5.86
CA THR A 175 12.24 13.20 -6.19
C THR A 175 11.64 12.19 -7.14
N VAL A 176 10.53 11.58 -6.75
CA VAL A 176 9.70 10.75 -7.65
C VAL A 176 8.67 11.64 -8.34
N ARG A 177 8.39 11.33 -9.61
CA ARG A 177 7.46 12.07 -10.46
C ARG A 177 6.52 11.10 -11.15
N PHE A 178 5.26 11.46 -11.22
CA PHE A 178 4.21 10.77 -11.96
C PHE A 178 3.46 11.78 -12.82
N GLU A 179 3.14 11.39 -14.02
CA GLU A 179 2.28 12.19 -14.90
C GLU A 179 0.83 11.72 -14.76
N LEU A 180 -0.07 12.66 -14.68
CA LEU A 180 -1.51 12.43 -14.64
C LEU A 180 -2.13 13.06 -15.88
N SER A 181 -2.75 12.24 -16.70
CA SER A 181 -3.48 12.63 -17.90
C SER A 181 -4.99 12.53 -17.67
N ARG A 182 -5.75 13.03 -18.64
CA ARG A 182 -7.21 12.85 -18.67
C ARG A 182 -7.60 11.36 -18.71
N GLN A 183 -6.84 10.51 -19.37
CA GLN A 183 -7.14 9.09 -19.47
C GLN A 183 -7.06 8.40 -18.11
N ASP A 184 -6.15 8.86 -17.22
CA ASP A 184 -6.04 8.33 -15.86
C ASP A 184 -7.25 8.69 -15.00
N LEU A 185 -7.97 9.76 -15.35
CA LEU A 185 -9.18 10.21 -14.66
C LEU A 185 -10.47 9.63 -15.29
N ALA A 186 -10.38 9.04 -16.47
CA ALA A 186 -11.53 8.44 -17.15
C ALA A 186 -12.06 7.22 -16.37
N PHE A 187 -13.38 6.96 -16.54
CA PHE A 187 -14.07 5.86 -15.88
C PHE A 187 -15.21 5.34 -16.74
#